data_465f5f9ab798e5fdc18ce15354d0f680
#
_entry.id   465f5f9ab798e5fdc18ce15354d0f680
#
_cell.length_a   1.000
_cell.length_b   1.000
_cell.length_c   1.000
_cell.angle_alpha   90.00
_cell.angle_beta   90.00
_cell.angle_gamma   90.00
#
_symmetry.space_group_name_H-M   'P 1'
#
loop_
_entity.id
_entity.type
_entity.pdbx_description
1 polymer ?
#
loop_
_entity_poly.entity_id
_entity_poly.type
_entity_poly.pdbx_seq_one_letter_code
_entity_poly.pdbx_strand_id
1 'polypeptide(L)'
;MNWEFIEKYLPMYEKAALLTVKIGIVGILFAILVGLICAAVQYYKVPVLRWIVTVYVELSRNTPLLVQLFFIYYGFPKIGIRMSAELCGVVGLAFLGGSYMAESFRSGLESVEPIQSESAISLGMNSRQVLGYVILPQAMSTSIPAFVANIIFLLKETSVFSAISLMDLMFTAKDLIGLYYKTTESLFLLVVFYLLILLPVSIVGSLVERRMRYAGFGD
;
A
#
# COMPACT_ATOMS: atom_id res chain seq x y z
N MET A 1 2.86 -22.11 -27.45
CA MET A 1 3.01 -20.68 -27.15
C MET A 1 3.33 -19.95 -28.45
N ASN A 2 2.57 -18.91 -28.78
CA ASN A 2 2.74 -18.15 -30.03
C ASN A 2 3.61 -16.91 -29.74
N TRP A 3 4.88 -16.96 -30.16
CA TRP A 3 5.87 -15.88 -29.91
C TRP A 3 5.56 -14.62 -30.71
N GLU A 4 5.03 -14.75 -31.92
CA GLU A 4 4.62 -13.61 -32.74
C GLU A 4 3.50 -12.80 -32.08
N PHE A 5 2.57 -13.47 -31.41
CA PHE A 5 1.54 -12.81 -30.61
C PHE A 5 2.15 -12.06 -29.41
N ILE A 6 3.09 -12.68 -28.70
CA ILE A 6 3.77 -12.08 -27.56
C ILE A 6 4.50 -10.79 -28.00
N GLU A 7 5.31 -10.86 -29.04
CA GLU A 7 6.06 -9.71 -29.55
C GLU A 7 5.13 -8.58 -30.01
N LYS A 8 4.05 -8.91 -30.70
CA LYS A 8 3.06 -7.94 -31.18
C LYS A 8 2.39 -7.15 -30.06
N TYR A 9 2.06 -7.80 -28.92
CA TYR A 9 1.30 -7.19 -27.82
C TYR A 9 2.16 -6.76 -26.65
N LEU A 10 3.45 -7.02 -26.65
CA LEU A 10 4.41 -6.55 -25.63
C LEU A 10 4.30 -5.04 -25.36
N PRO A 11 4.20 -4.14 -26.36
CA PRO A 11 4.10 -2.70 -26.10
C PRO A 11 2.81 -2.28 -25.35
N MET A 12 1.73 -3.08 -25.47
CA MET A 12 0.51 -2.83 -24.70
C MET A 12 0.73 -3.13 -23.22
N TYR A 13 1.43 -4.24 -22.90
CA TYR A 13 1.77 -4.59 -21.53
C TYR A 13 2.74 -3.59 -20.90
N GLU A 14 3.71 -3.06 -21.68
CA GLU A 14 4.62 -2.01 -21.20
C GLU A 14 3.85 -0.74 -20.78
N LYS A 15 2.90 -0.27 -21.60
CA LYS A 15 2.05 0.88 -21.27
C LYS A 15 1.18 0.60 -20.04
N ALA A 16 0.56 -0.58 -19.98
CA ALA A 16 -0.25 -1.00 -18.86
C ALA A 16 0.57 -1.12 -17.56
N ALA A 17 1.80 -1.65 -17.63
CA ALA A 17 2.72 -1.74 -16.52
C ALA A 17 3.10 -0.36 -15.97
N LEU A 18 3.42 0.59 -16.86
CA LEU A 18 3.71 1.98 -16.47
C LEU A 18 2.52 2.63 -15.75
N LEU A 19 1.30 2.41 -16.24
CA LEU A 19 0.08 2.91 -15.60
C LEU A 19 -0.14 2.26 -14.24
N THR A 20 0.00 0.94 -14.14
CA THR A 20 -0.11 0.18 -12.89
C THR A 20 0.89 0.70 -11.84
N VAL A 21 2.16 0.86 -12.23
CA VAL A 21 3.22 1.38 -11.34
C VAL A 21 2.94 2.82 -10.92
N LYS A 22 2.55 3.69 -11.87
CA LYS A 22 2.22 5.10 -11.58
C LYS A 22 1.13 5.21 -10.52
N ILE A 23 0.00 4.51 -10.73
CA ILE A 23 -1.14 4.56 -9.80
C ILE A 23 -0.76 3.89 -8.48
N GLY A 24 -0.04 2.76 -8.52
CA GLY A 24 0.46 2.07 -7.35
C GLY A 24 1.34 2.96 -6.47
N ILE A 25 2.35 3.63 -7.05
CA ILE A 25 3.23 4.53 -6.32
C ILE A 25 2.46 5.69 -5.70
N VAL A 26 1.62 6.38 -6.48
CA VAL A 26 0.86 7.53 -5.99
C VAL A 26 -0.11 7.11 -4.88
N GLY A 27 -0.84 6.00 -5.08
CA GLY A 27 -1.77 5.47 -4.08
C GLY A 27 -1.07 5.06 -2.77
N ILE A 28 0.09 4.41 -2.87
CA ILE A 28 0.90 3.99 -1.71
C ILE A 28 1.45 5.21 -0.95
N LEU A 29 1.92 6.24 -1.65
CA LEU A 29 2.38 7.48 -0.99
C LEU A 29 1.25 8.14 -0.19
N PHE A 30 0.05 8.23 -0.75
CA PHE A 30 -1.11 8.70 -0.01
C PHE A 30 -1.52 7.75 1.13
N ALA A 31 -1.41 6.44 0.94
CA ALA A 31 -1.65 5.46 1.99
C ALA A 31 -0.71 5.65 3.20
N ILE A 32 0.58 5.88 2.95
CA ILE A 32 1.57 6.17 4.00
C ILE A 32 1.20 7.46 4.74
N LEU A 33 0.85 8.52 4.01
CA LEU A 33 0.45 9.79 4.60
C LEU A 33 -0.80 9.66 5.48
N VAL A 34 -1.85 9.00 4.98
CA VAL A 34 -3.07 8.74 5.74
C VAL A 34 -2.77 7.88 6.96
N GLY A 35 -1.95 6.83 6.79
CA GLY A 35 -1.54 5.95 7.88
C GLY A 35 -0.81 6.69 9.00
N LEU A 36 0.13 7.57 8.65
CA LEU A 36 0.86 8.42 9.61
C LEU A 36 -0.09 9.34 10.40
N ILE A 37 -1.02 10.00 9.70
CA ILE A 37 -2.01 10.88 10.36
C ILE A 37 -2.87 10.07 11.34
N CYS A 38 -3.37 8.91 10.92
CA CYS A 38 -4.18 8.03 11.75
C CYS A 38 -3.40 7.53 12.98
N ALA A 39 -2.16 7.09 12.80
CA ALA A 39 -1.29 6.64 13.89
C ALA A 39 -1.01 7.78 14.88
N ALA A 40 -0.74 8.99 14.40
CA ALA A 40 -0.55 10.16 15.25
C ALA A 40 -1.81 10.48 16.08
N VAL A 41 -3.00 10.47 15.48
CA VAL A 41 -4.27 10.68 16.17
C VAL A 41 -4.48 9.63 17.28
N GLN A 42 -4.16 8.37 17.00
CA GLN A 42 -4.29 7.28 17.98
C GLN A 42 -3.25 7.40 19.09
N TYR A 43 -2.01 7.70 18.77
CA TYR A 43 -0.91 7.86 19.73
C TYR A 43 -1.16 8.99 20.72
N TYR A 44 -1.55 10.17 20.22
CA TYR A 44 -1.87 11.32 21.07
C TYR A 44 -3.24 11.23 21.73
N LYS A 45 -3.99 10.15 21.50
CA LYS A 45 -5.32 9.89 22.08
C LYS A 45 -6.28 11.06 21.89
N VAL A 46 -6.25 11.72 20.71
CA VAL A 46 -7.09 12.89 20.42
C VAL A 46 -8.57 12.52 20.53
N PRO A 47 -9.34 13.13 21.45
CA PRO A 47 -10.74 12.78 21.66
C PRO A 47 -11.55 12.91 20.37
N VAL A 48 -12.59 12.10 20.18
CA VAL A 48 -13.46 12.03 19.00
C VAL A 48 -12.72 11.54 17.75
N LEU A 49 -11.58 12.17 17.35
CA LEU A 49 -10.82 11.74 16.18
C LEU A 49 -10.30 10.31 16.32
N ARG A 50 -9.86 9.91 17.51
CA ARG A 50 -9.44 8.53 17.77
C ARG A 50 -10.55 7.53 17.44
N TRP A 51 -11.78 7.83 17.84
CA TRP A 51 -12.93 6.96 17.54
C TRP A 51 -13.20 6.89 16.03
N ILE A 52 -13.17 8.05 15.35
CA ILE A 52 -13.36 8.10 13.88
C ILE A 52 -12.28 7.27 13.17
N VAL A 53 -11.02 7.42 13.57
CA VAL A 53 -9.90 6.65 12.99
C VAL A 53 -10.07 5.16 13.25
N THR A 54 -10.48 4.77 14.45
CA THR A 54 -10.74 3.35 14.77
C THR A 54 -11.84 2.78 13.86
N VAL A 55 -12.96 3.47 13.71
CA VAL A 55 -14.05 3.05 12.81
C VAL A 55 -13.56 2.97 11.37
N TYR A 56 -12.78 3.96 10.90
CA TYR A 56 -12.21 3.95 9.56
C TYR A 56 -11.30 2.73 9.34
N VAL A 57 -10.37 2.46 10.26
CA VAL A 57 -9.43 1.35 10.15
C VAL A 57 -10.18 0.01 10.11
N GLU A 58 -11.15 -0.19 10.99
CA GLU A 58 -11.97 -1.41 11.04
C GLU A 58 -12.79 -1.59 9.76
N LEU A 59 -13.49 -0.57 9.30
CA LEU A 59 -14.29 -0.64 8.07
C LEU A 59 -13.41 -0.91 6.85
N SER A 60 -12.30 -0.18 6.72
CA SER A 60 -11.41 -0.29 5.57
C SER A 60 -10.76 -1.67 5.47
N ARG A 61 -10.22 -2.20 6.58
CA ARG A 61 -9.54 -3.50 6.60
C ARG A 61 -10.48 -4.69 6.42
N ASN A 62 -11.73 -4.55 6.82
CA ASN A 62 -12.73 -5.61 6.73
C ASN A 62 -13.60 -5.52 5.45
N THR A 63 -13.26 -4.61 4.51
CA THR A 63 -13.94 -4.48 3.23
C THR A 63 -12.95 -4.69 2.08
N PRO A 64 -13.22 -5.59 1.12
CA PRO A 64 -12.34 -5.81 -0.04
C PRO A 64 -12.16 -4.54 -0.87
N LEU A 65 -10.95 -4.31 -1.41
CA LEU A 65 -10.67 -3.16 -2.29
C LEU A 65 -11.64 -3.09 -3.48
N LEU A 66 -11.97 -4.22 -4.07
CA LEU A 66 -12.93 -4.28 -5.18
C LEU A 66 -14.27 -3.64 -4.82
N VAL A 67 -14.79 -3.92 -3.63
CA VAL A 67 -16.07 -3.35 -3.14
C VAL A 67 -15.92 -1.84 -2.93
N GLN A 68 -14.83 -1.40 -2.32
CA GLN A 68 -14.53 0.03 -2.14
C GLN A 68 -14.47 0.76 -3.48
N LEU A 69 -13.78 0.18 -4.47
CA LEU A 69 -13.68 0.75 -5.83
C LEU A 69 -15.05 0.84 -6.50
N PHE A 70 -15.92 -0.15 -6.33
CA PHE A 70 -17.28 -0.08 -6.89
C PHE A 70 -18.09 1.05 -6.26
N PHE A 71 -17.98 1.28 -4.96
CA PHE A 71 -18.61 2.44 -4.32
C PHE A 71 -18.06 3.76 -4.88
N ILE A 72 -16.75 3.88 -5.02
CA ILE A 72 -16.13 5.11 -5.52
C ILE A 72 -16.47 5.34 -6.99
N TYR A 73 -16.35 4.32 -7.84
CA TYR A 73 -16.47 4.47 -9.29
C TYR A 73 -17.92 4.52 -9.78
N TYR A 74 -18.81 3.68 -9.22
CA TYR A 74 -20.21 3.60 -9.64
C TYR A 74 -21.19 4.28 -8.67
N GLY A 75 -20.86 4.38 -7.38
CA GLY A 75 -21.70 4.95 -6.34
C GLY A 75 -21.61 6.48 -6.29
N PHE A 76 -20.40 7.04 -6.22
CA PHE A 76 -20.20 8.49 -6.07
C PHE A 76 -20.77 9.34 -7.22
N PRO A 77 -20.75 8.90 -8.48
CA PRO A 77 -21.44 9.65 -9.56
C PRO A 77 -22.93 9.87 -9.34
N LYS A 78 -23.60 8.97 -8.60
CA LYS A 78 -25.03 9.09 -8.28
C LYS A 78 -25.34 10.23 -7.31
N ILE A 79 -24.33 10.67 -6.54
CA ILE A 79 -24.42 11.82 -5.63
C ILE A 79 -23.69 13.04 -6.18
N GLY A 80 -23.36 13.04 -7.48
CA GLY A 80 -22.75 14.18 -8.20
C GLY A 80 -21.22 14.23 -8.18
N ILE A 81 -20.52 13.29 -7.51
CA ILE A 81 -19.05 13.25 -7.45
C ILE A 81 -18.53 12.33 -8.54
N ARG A 82 -17.98 12.92 -9.61
CA ARG A 82 -17.40 12.17 -10.74
C ARG A 82 -15.87 12.23 -10.68
N MET A 83 -15.24 11.06 -10.75
CA MET A 83 -13.78 10.91 -10.77
C MET A 83 -13.37 10.03 -11.94
N SER A 84 -12.15 10.24 -12.46
CA SER A 84 -11.55 9.32 -13.45
C SER A 84 -11.25 7.96 -12.82
N ALA A 85 -11.18 6.91 -13.63
CA ALA A 85 -10.80 5.58 -13.15
C ALA A 85 -9.42 5.58 -12.45
N GLU A 86 -8.46 6.35 -12.97
CA GLU A 86 -7.14 6.52 -12.34
C GLU A 86 -7.27 7.13 -10.93
N LEU A 87 -8.05 8.19 -10.78
CA LEU A 87 -8.25 8.83 -9.48
C LEU A 87 -8.99 7.90 -8.52
N CYS A 88 -9.99 7.14 -8.99
CA CYS A 88 -10.65 6.11 -8.17
C CYS A 88 -9.67 5.05 -7.69
N GLY A 89 -8.75 4.60 -8.55
CA GLY A 89 -7.70 3.66 -8.18
C GLY A 89 -6.76 4.21 -7.09
N VAL A 90 -6.30 5.45 -7.24
CA VAL A 90 -5.46 6.14 -6.23
C VAL A 90 -6.20 6.29 -4.90
N VAL A 91 -7.45 6.78 -4.93
CA VAL A 91 -8.26 6.98 -3.72
C VAL A 91 -8.56 5.64 -3.03
N GLY A 92 -8.90 4.60 -3.79
CA GLY A 92 -9.14 3.26 -3.24
C GLY A 92 -7.89 2.68 -2.56
N LEU A 93 -6.72 2.75 -3.23
CA LEU A 93 -5.45 2.32 -2.63
C LEU A 93 -5.09 3.16 -1.39
N ALA A 94 -5.29 4.47 -1.44
CA ALA A 94 -5.01 5.35 -0.31
C ALA A 94 -5.94 5.03 0.88
N PHE A 95 -7.21 4.75 0.61
CA PHE A 95 -8.19 4.42 1.64
C PHE A 95 -7.88 3.06 2.27
N LEU A 96 -7.70 2.00 1.48
CA LEU A 96 -7.35 0.69 1.99
C LEU A 96 -5.96 0.69 2.62
N GLY A 97 -4.96 1.17 1.88
CA GLY A 97 -3.57 1.16 2.31
C GLY A 97 -3.33 2.02 3.55
N GLY A 98 -4.02 3.15 3.67
CA GLY A 98 -3.94 4.02 4.84
C GLY A 98 -4.30 3.31 6.14
N SER A 99 -5.30 2.45 6.13
CA SER A 99 -5.68 1.65 7.30
C SER A 99 -4.62 0.60 7.68
N TYR A 100 -4.00 -0.07 6.69
CA TYR A 100 -2.91 -1.02 6.92
C TYR A 100 -1.63 -0.33 7.40
N MET A 101 -1.30 0.84 6.83
CA MET A 101 -0.15 1.64 7.26
C MET A 101 -0.36 2.19 8.68
N ALA A 102 -1.57 2.65 9.01
CA ALA A 102 -1.92 3.11 10.36
C ALA A 102 -1.67 2.02 11.41
N GLU A 103 -2.09 0.81 11.12
CA GLU A 103 -1.89 -0.34 12.00
C GLU A 103 -0.41 -0.72 12.15
N SER A 104 0.35 -0.66 11.05
CA SER A 104 1.80 -0.91 11.09
C SER A 104 2.54 0.13 11.95
N PHE A 105 2.20 1.41 11.81
CA PHE A 105 2.77 2.47 12.66
C PHE A 105 2.36 2.29 14.12
N ARG A 106 1.08 2.00 14.38
CA ARG A 106 0.57 1.77 15.74
C ARG A 106 1.28 0.60 16.41
N SER A 107 1.37 -0.53 15.73
CA SER A 107 2.04 -1.73 16.22
C SER A 107 3.52 -1.47 16.53
N GLY A 108 4.21 -0.72 15.67
CA GLY A 108 5.59 -0.33 15.92
C GLY A 108 5.74 0.58 17.14
N LEU A 109 4.86 1.55 17.33
CA LEU A 109 4.89 2.42 18.51
C LEU A 109 4.59 1.65 19.80
N GLU A 110 3.67 0.69 19.75
CA GLU A 110 3.30 -0.15 20.90
C GLU A 110 4.35 -1.23 21.22
N SER A 111 5.24 -1.57 20.28
CA SER A 111 6.33 -2.53 20.51
C SER A 111 7.46 -1.97 21.38
N VAL A 112 7.54 -0.66 21.53
CA VAL A 112 8.57 -0.03 22.39
C VAL A 112 8.17 -0.17 23.85
N GLU A 113 8.99 -0.83 24.63
CA GLU A 113 8.71 -1.09 26.04
C GLU A 113 8.62 0.23 26.84
N PRO A 114 7.66 0.38 27.77
CA PRO A 114 7.49 1.59 28.58
C PRO A 114 8.76 1.99 29.34
N ILE A 115 9.57 1.01 29.77
CA ILE A 115 10.81 1.25 30.49
C ILE A 115 11.80 2.13 29.69
N GLN A 116 11.76 2.07 28.35
CA GLN A 116 12.62 2.90 27.50
C GLN A 116 12.26 4.39 27.65
N SER A 117 10.98 4.71 27.68
CA SER A 117 10.51 6.08 27.88
C SER A 117 10.73 6.55 29.32
N GLU A 118 10.52 5.70 30.31
CA GLU A 118 10.75 6.02 31.74
C GLU A 118 12.23 6.31 32.02
N SER A 119 13.13 5.49 31.47
CA SER A 119 14.57 5.69 31.58
C SER A 119 15.02 7.00 30.95
N ALA A 120 14.51 7.33 29.75
CA ALA A 120 14.82 8.57 29.06
C ALA A 120 14.35 9.81 29.86
N ILE A 121 13.15 9.75 30.46
CA ILE A 121 12.64 10.79 31.34
C ILE A 121 13.51 10.96 32.58
N SER A 122 13.99 9.86 33.18
CA SER A 122 14.88 9.87 34.35
C SER A 122 16.24 10.51 34.04
N LEU A 123 16.67 10.49 32.77
CA LEU A 123 17.85 11.21 32.27
C LEU A 123 17.58 12.69 31.94
N GLY A 124 16.38 13.20 32.22
CA GLY A 124 16.01 14.61 32.02
C GLY A 124 15.50 14.94 30.61
N MET A 125 15.20 13.95 29.78
CA MET A 125 14.63 14.19 28.44
C MET A 125 13.16 14.65 28.54
N ASN A 126 12.82 15.67 27.76
CA ASN A 126 11.42 16.08 27.62
C ASN A 126 10.67 15.16 26.66
N SER A 127 9.32 15.19 26.65
CA SER A 127 8.48 14.30 25.85
C SER A 127 8.78 14.29 24.35
N ARG A 128 9.19 15.43 23.77
CA ARG A 128 9.57 15.51 22.35
C ARG A 128 10.89 14.81 22.08
N GLN A 129 11.85 14.94 22.98
CA GLN A 129 13.14 14.25 22.91
C GLN A 129 12.95 12.74 23.08
N VAL A 130 12.14 12.31 24.05
CA VAL A 130 11.79 10.89 24.25
C VAL A 130 11.17 10.33 22.97
N LEU A 131 10.16 11.00 22.42
CA LEU A 131 9.52 10.54 21.18
C LEU A 131 10.51 10.48 20.00
N GLY A 132 11.29 11.56 19.77
CA GLY A 132 12.15 11.67 18.59
C GLY A 132 13.43 10.84 18.65
N TYR A 133 14.05 10.71 19.81
CA TYR A 133 15.35 10.04 19.95
C TYR A 133 15.28 8.62 20.50
N VAL A 134 14.18 8.25 21.17
CA VAL A 134 14.05 6.92 21.79
C VAL A 134 12.94 6.10 21.14
N ILE A 135 11.70 6.63 21.09
CA ILE A 135 10.54 5.84 20.65
C ILE A 135 10.52 5.69 19.13
N LEU A 136 10.58 6.80 18.38
CA LEU A 136 10.43 6.75 16.91
C LEU A 136 11.49 5.89 16.22
N PRO A 137 12.80 5.94 16.55
CA PRO A 137 13.79 5.09 15.89
C PRO A 137 13.51 3.60 16.12
N GLN A 138 13.14 3.21 17.33
CA GLN A 138 12.82 1.82 17.68
C GLN A 138 11.51 1.38 17.00
N ALA A 139 10.45 2.18 17.10
CA ALA A 139 9.16 1.94 16.47
C ALA A 139 9.28 1.79 14.94
N MET A 140 10.07 2.64 14.29
CA MET A 140 10.32 2.55 12.84
C MET A 140 11.04 1.26 12.48
N SER A 141 12.09 0.88 13.20
CA SER A 141 12.82 -0.37 12.97
C SER A 141 11.89 -1.59 13.03
N THR A 142 11.00 -1.63 14.01
CA THR A 142 10.02 -2.71 14.21
C THR A 142 8.90 -2.70 13.16
N SER A 143 8.51 -1.51 12.66
CA SER A 143 7.42 -1.38 11.67
C SER A 143 7.84 -1.71 10.24
N ILE A 144 9.12 -1.60 9.87
CA ILE A 144 9.59 -1.73 8.49
C ILE A 144 9.17 -3.04 7.82
N PRO A 145 9.27 -4.23 8.44
CA PRO A 145 8.81 -5.46 7.81
C PRO A 145 7.33 -5.41 7.43
N ALA A 146 6.49 -4.87 8.31
CA ALA A 146 5.06 -4.69 8.04
C ALA A 146 4.80 -3.67 6.91
N PHE A 147 5.58 -2.58 6.83
CA PHE A 147 5.49 -1.63 5.71
C PHE A 147 5.84 -2.26 4.39
N VAL A 148 6.95 -3.00 4.31
CA VAL A 148 7.37 -3.69 3.08
C VAL A 148 6.30 -4.68 2.63
N ALA A 149 5.78 -5.48 3.55
CA ALA A 149 4.71 -6.43 3.27
C ALA A 149 3.45 -5.72 2.73
N ASN A 150 3.05 -4.60 3.34
CA ASN A 150 1.89 -3.83 2.93
C ASN A 150 2.09 -3.13 1.57
N ILE A 151 3.29 -2.63 1.27
CA ILE A 151 3.61 -2.08 -0.06
C ILE A 151 3.45 -3.15 -1.15
N ILE A 152 4.01 -4.34 -0.92
CA ILE A 152 3.90 -5.47 -1.86
C ILE A 152 2.42 -5.91 -1.99
N PHE A 153 1.69 -5.97 -0.89
CA PHE A 153 0.26 -6.26 -0.87
C PHE A 153 -0.52 -5.26 -1.72
N LEU A 154 -0.35 -3.96 -1.51
CA LEU A 154 -1.06 -2.91 -2.25
C LEU A 154 -0.72 -2.90 -3.74
N LEU A 155 0.52 -3.21 -4.12
CA LEU A 155 0.89 -3.38 -5.53
C LEU A 155 0.18 -4.58 -6.17
N LYS A 156 -0.06 -5.67 -5.45
CA LYS A 156 -0.86 -6.80 -5.96
C LYS A 156 -2.34 -6.44 -6.07
N GLU A 157 -2.86 -5.67 -5.12
CA GLU A 157 -4.25 -5.18 -5.13
C GLU A 157 -4.57 -4.32 -6.36
N THR A 158 -3.58 -3.73 -7.04
CA THR A 158 -3.84 -3.01 -8.31
C THR A 158 -4.52 -3.88 -9.36
N SER A 159 -4.37 -5.20 -9.29
CA SER A 159 -5.01 -6.15 -10.23
C SER A 159 -6.55 -6.06 -10.28
N VAL A 160 -7.18 -5.55 -9.24
CA VAL A 160 -8.64 -5.37 -9.23
C VAL A 160 -9.12 -4.12 -9.97
N PHE A 161 -8.20 -3.23 -10.40
CA PHE A 161 -8.54 -2.02 -11.16
C PHE A 161 -9.20 -2.32 -12.50
N SER A 162 -8.93 -3.48 -13.07
CA SER A 162 -9.61 -3.96 -14.28
C SER A 162 -11.14 -3.98 -14.15
N ALA A 163 -11.68 -4.02 -12.93
CA ALA A 163 -13.12 -4.03 -12.66
C ALA A 163 -13.78 -2.65 -12.78
N ILE A 164 -12.98 -1.57 -12.76
CA ILE A 164 -13.43 -0.18 -12.97
C ILE A 164 -12.96 0.39 -14.31
N SER A 165 -12.72 -0.50 -15.30
CA SER A 165 -12.29 -0.14 -16.66
C SER A 165 -10.97 0.64 -16.73
N LEU A 166 -10.08 0.48 -15.74
CA LEU A 166 -8.75 1.01 -15.79
C LEU A 166 -7.88 0.06 -16.65
N MET A 167 -7.18 0.61 -17.64
CA MET A 167 -6.35 -0.16 -18.59
C MET A 167 -5.00 -0.57 -17.98
N ASP A 168 -5.06 -1.23 -16.82
CA ASP A 168 -3.92 -1.80 -16.11
C ASP A 168 -3.46 -3.14 -16.72
N LEU A 169 -2.48 -3.78 -16.10
CA LEU A 169 -1.96 -5.09 -16.55
C LEU A 169 -3.04 -6.18 -16.62
N MET A 170 -3.91 -6.24 -15.62
CA MET A 170 -4.98 -7.25 -15.57
C MET A 170 -6.06 -6.97 -16.62
N PHE A 171 -6.42 -5.69 -16.83
CA PHE A 171 -7.36 -5.29 -17.89
C PHE A 171 -6.83 -5.69 -19.26
N THR A 172 -5.55 -5.37 -19.55
CA THR A 172 -4.89 -5.72 -20.82
C THR A 172 -4.90 -7.22 -21.08
N ALA A 173 -4.59 -8.01 -20.05
CA ALA A 173 -4.63 -9.47 -20.18
C ALA A 173 -6.06 -9.98 -20.48
N LYS A 174 -7.06 -9.51 -19.73
CA LYS A 174 -8.48 -9.89 -19.93
C LYS A 174 -9.00 -9.49 -21.31
N ASP A 175 -8.64 -8.30 -21.77
CA ASP A 175 -9.05 -7.79 -23.08
C ASP A 175 -8.48 -8.65 -24.22
N LEU A 176 -7.19 -8.96 -24.18
CA LEU A 176 -6.55 -9.81 -25.18
C LEU A 176 -7.08 -11.26 -25.16
N ILE A 177 -7.40 -11.78 -23.97
CA ILE A 177 -8.05 -13.11 -23.85
C ILE A 177 -9.44 -13.06 -24.51
N GLY A 178 -10.22 -12.02 -24.22
CA GLY A 178 -11.57 -11.87 -24.78
C GLY A 178 -11.59 -11.69 -26.29
N LEU A 179 -10.64 -10.91 -26.85
CA LEU A 179 -10.58 -10.61 -28.28
C LEU A 179 -9.97 -11.73 -29.13
N TYR A 180 -8.92 -12.38 -28.62
CA TYR A 180 -8.09 -13.30 -29.44
C TYR A 180 -8.09 -14.74 -28.95
N TYR A 181 -8.72 -15.05 -27.82
CA TYR A 181 -8.72 -16.37 -27.19
C TYR A 181 -7.32 -16.92 -26.92
N LYS A 182 -6.32 -16.04 -26.73
CA LYS A 182 -4.93 -16.37 -26.47
C LYS A 182 -4.63 -16.32 -24.97
N THR A 183 -5.28 -17.21 -24.20
CA THR A 183 -5.21 -17.22 -22.75
C THR A 183 -3.80 -17.46 -22.22
N THR A 184 -3.09 -18.47 -22.77
CA THR A 184 -1.76 -18.87 -22.30
C THR A 184 -0.74 -17.74 -22.48
N GLU A 185 -0.71 -17.13 -23.67
CA GLU A 185 0.21 -16.04 -24.01
C GLU A 185 -0.09 -14.79 -23.18
N SER A 186 -1.36 -14.42 -23.05
CA SER A 186 -1.77 -13.25 -22.28
C SER A 186 -1.47 -13.40 -20.79
N LEU A 187 -1.74 -14.57 -20.20
CA LEU A 187 -1.41 -14.84 -18.80
C LEU A 187 0.10 -14.94 -18.57
N PHE A 188 0.85 -15.49 -19.51
CA PHE A 188 2.30 -15.52 -19.45
C PHE A 188 2.87 -14.10 -19.35
N LEU A 189 2.47 -13.18 -20.25
CA LEU A 189 2.89 -11.79 -20.19
C LEU A 189 2.47 -11.12 -18.87
N LEU A 190 1.23 -11.35 -18.42
CA LEU A 190 0.75 -10.82 -17.15
C LEU A 190 1.65 -11.22 -15.98
N VAL A 191 1.98 -12.50 -15.86
CA VAL A 191 2.85 -13.00 -14.80
C VAL A 191 4.26 -12.41 -14.91
N VAL A 192 4.83 -12.37 -16.11
CA VAL A 192 6.16 -11.79 -16.33
C VAL A 192 6.20 -10.33 -15.89
N PHE A 193 5.22 -9.51 -16.30
CA PHE A 193 5.19 -8.09 -15.92
C PHE A 193 4.96 -7.87 -14.41
N TYR A 194 4.09 -8.67 -13.77
CA TYR A 194 3.97 -8.60 -12.31
C TYR A 194 5.25 -9.00 -11.60
N LEU A 195 5.95 -10.02 -12.07
CA LEU A 195 7.26 -10.40 -11.50
C LEU A 195 8.29 -9.29 -11.69
N LEU A 196 8.36 -8.65 -12.88
CA LEU A 196 9.25 -7.53 -13.15
C LEU A 196 8.99 -6.32 -12.23
N ILE A 197 7.76 -6.10 -11.81
CA ILE A 197 7.39 -5.02 -10.88
C ILE A 197 7.66 -5.44 -9.42
N LEU A 198 7.20 -6.62 -9.02
CA LEU A 198 7.17 -7.02 -7.61
C LEU A 198 8.51 -7.57 -7.10
N LEU A 199 9.30 -8.27 -7.93
CA LEU A 199 10.58 -8.81 -7.51
C LEU A 199 11.58 -7.71 -7.09
N PRO A 200 11.79 -6.63 -7.87
CA PRO A 200 12.66 -5.54 -7.43
C PRO A 200 12.18 -4.90 -6.11
N VAL A 201 10.87 -4.68 -5.96
CA VAL A 201 10.29 -4.13 -4.73
C VAL A 201 10.55 -5.06 -3.54
N SER A 202 10.36 -6.36 -3.71
CA SER A 202 10.62 -7.37 -2.68
C SER A 202 12.09 -7.44 -2.29
N ILE A 203 13.01 -7.40 -3.28
CA ILE A 203 14.46 -7.44 -3.02
C ILE A 203 14.89 -6.17 -2.25
N VAL A 204 14.48 -5.00 -2.73
CA VAL A 204 14.78 -3.72 -2.05
C VAL A 204 14.19 -3.71 -0.63
N GLY A 205 12.94 -4.15 -0.49
CA GLY A 205 12.30 -4.29 0.80
C GLY A 205 13.10 -5.15 1.77
N SER A 206 13.50 -6.35 1.35
CA SER A 206 14.32 -7.27 2.16
C SER A 206 15.68 -6.69 2.55
N LEU A 207 16.30 -5.90 1.65
CA LEU A 207 17.56 -5.20 1.96
C LEU A 207 17.36 -4.11 3.01
N VAL A 208 16.27 -3.33 2.90
CA VAL A 208 15.91 -2.31 3.89
C VAL A 208 15.63 -2.94 5.25
N GLU A 209 14.85 -4.03 5.30
CA GLU A 209 14.55 -4.78 6.53
C GLU A 209 15.84 -5.25 7.23
N ARG A 210 16.76 -5.88 6.47
CA ARG A 210 18.02 -6.34 7.01
C ARG A 210 18.84 -5.18 7.59
N ARG A 211 18.97 -4.09 6.84
CA ARG A 211 19.77 -2.93 7.27
C ARG A 211 19.21 -2.28 8.55
N MET A 212 17.88 -2.19 8.66
CA MET A 212 17.25 -1.60 9.85
C MET A 212 17.31 -2.50 11.07
N ARG A 213 17.26 -3.82 10.89
CA ARG A 213 17.43 -4.76 11.99
C ARG A 213 18.82 -4.65 12.62
N TYR A 214 19.87 -4.55 11.80
CA TYR A 214 21.24 -4.34 12.31
C TYR A 214 21.44 -2.99 13.01
N ALA A 215 20.74 -1.95 12.56
CA ALA A 215 20.83 -0.62 13.19
C ALA A 215 20.08 -0.50 14.53
N GLY A 216 19.09 -1.40 14.77
CA GLY A 216 18.22 -1.35 15.95
C GLY A 216 18.69 -2.20 17.14
N PHE A 217 19.44 -3.26 16.91
CA PHE A 217 19.77 -4.27 17.95
C PHE A 217 21.23 -4.72 17.93
N GLY A 218 22.17 -3.93 17.45
CA GLY A 218 23.62 -4.13 17.63
C GLY A 218 24.08 -5.59 17.86
N ASP A 219 23.90 -6.49 16.88
CA ASP A 219 24.57 -7.80 16.79
C ASP A 219 25.20 -7.92 15.39
#